data_1f41c0c23ce73c60812807078a887d14
#
_entry.id   1f41c0c23ce73c60812807078a887d14
#
_cell.length_a   1.000
_cell.length_b   1.000
_cell.length_c   1.000
_cell.angle_alpha   90.00
_cell.angle_beta   90.00
_cell.angle_gamma   90.00
#
_symmetry.space_group_name_H-M   'P 1'
#
loop_
_entity.id
_entity.type
_entity.pdbx_description
1 polymer ?
#
loop_
_entity_poly.entity_id
_entity_poly.type
_entity_poly.pdbx_seq_one_letter_code
_entity_poly.pdbx_strand_id
1 'polypeptide(L)'
;MNSIRTSVHDLRDEAVNLEEAVRSLVSDFTFCPVRFQYDAGRTVPRDVKYAFISISKEALSNIIRHSSATKASLTIREHPALYQLCIEDNGNMIRKNENGMGLAKMRDRVEKVGGNIHFFTENGFRILATIPKRRQDDETDTDR
;
A
#
# COMPACT_ATOMS: atom_id res chain seq x y z
N MET A 1 0.06 -22.53 24.49
CA MET A 1 0.87 -21.82 23.51
C MET A 1 0.05 -21.26 22.37
N ASN A 2 -0.81 -22.07 21.82
CA ASN A 2 -1.57 -21.59 20.66
C ASN A 2 -2.49 -20.43 20.99
N SER A 3 -3.14 -20.50 22.14
CA SER A 3 -4.06 -19.42 22.50
C SER A 3 -3.29 -18.13 22.75
N ILE A 4 -2.11 -18.26 23.34
CA ILE A 4 -1.29 -17.08 23.56
C ILE A 4 -0.83 -16.53 22.24
N ARG A 5 -0.48 -17.40 21.33
CA ARG A 5 -0.05 -16.97 20.01
C ARG A 5 -1.17 -16.24 19.28
N THR A 6 -2.36 -16.75 19.40
CA THR A 6 -3.51 -16.11 18.75
C THR A 6 -3.75 -14.72 19.32
N SER A 7 -3.67 -14.60 20.63
CA SER A 7 -3.85 -13.30 21.26
C SER A 7 -2.79 -12.31 20.79
N VAL A 8 -1.55 -12.79 20.73
CA VAL A 8 -0.46 -11.95 20.28
C VAL A 8 -0.70 -11.53 18.82
N HIS A 9 -1.22 -12.45 18.05
CA HIS A 9 -1.50 -12.14 16.66
C HIS A 9 -2.53 -11.02 16.55
N ASP A 10 -3.58 -11.09 17.33
CA ASP A 10 -4.60 -10.03 17.30
C ASP A 10 -4.00 -8.70 17.72
N LEU A 11 -3.19 -8.73 18.76
CA LEU A 11 -2.53 -7.51 19.21
C LEU A 11 -1.61 -6.97 18.13
N ARG A 12 -0.92 -7.87 17.45
CA ARG A 12 -0.02 -7.46 16.40
C ARG A 12 -0.77 -6.81 15.25
N ASP A 13 -1.96 -7.29 14.95
CA ASP A 13 -2.75 -6.68 13.88
C ASP A 13 -3.03 -5.23 14.19
N GLU A 14 -3.33 -4.93 15.44
CA GLU A 14 -3.57 -3.55 15.81
C GLU A 14 -2.29 -2.77 15.95
N ALA A 15 -1.23 -3.46 16.34
CA ALA A 15 0.05 -2.83 16.59
C ALA A 15 0.94 -2.78 15.36
N VAL A 16 0.49 -3.31 14.24
CA VAL A 16 1.31 -3.29 13.04
C VAL A 16 1.70 -1.87 12.72
N ASN A 17 2.99 -1.67 12.55
CA ASN A 17 3.53 -0.38 12.18
C ASN A 17 3.67 -0.34 10.67
N LEU A 18 2.88 0.52 10.04
CA LEU A 18 2.86 0.59 8.58
C LEU A 18 4.24 0.92 8.02
N GLU A 19 4.90 1.89 8.63
CA GLU A 19 6.22 2.28 8.14
C GLU A 19 7.20 1.13 8.20
N GLU A 20 7.22 0.41 9.31
CA GLU A 20 8.17 -0.70 9.45
C GLU A 20 7.85 -1.84 8.51
N ALA A 21 6.57 -2.12 8.34
CA ALA A 21 6.17 -3.21 7.46
C ALA A 21 6.60 -2.93 6.03
N VAL A 22 6.38 -1.71 5.55
CA VAL A 22 6.76 -1.38 4.19
C VAL A 22 8.26 -1.25 4.06
N ARG A 23 8.93 -0.70 5.08
CA ARG A 23 10.38 -0.62 5.06
C ARG A 23 11.01 -2.00 4.94
N SER A 24 10.41 -2.98 5.60
CA SER A 24 10.89 -4.36 5.52
C SER A 24 10.73 -4.91 4.11
N LEU A 25 9.60 -4.62 3.47
CA LEU A 25 9.40 -5.04 2.09
C LEU A 25 10.45 -4.41 1.17
N VAL A 26 10.73 -3.14 1.38
CA VAL A 26 11.71 -2.45 0.56
C VAL A 26 13.10 -3.01 0.80
N SER A 27 13.43 -3.33 2.04
CA SER A 27 14.73 -3.92 2.37
C SER A 27 14.94 -5.26 1.69
N ASP A 28 13.90 -6.05 1.62
CA ASP A 28 14.00 -7.37 1.00
C ASP A 28 14.00 -7.31 -0.52
N PHE A 29 13.67 -6.18 -1.08
CA PHE A 29 13.55 -6.01 -2.51
C PHE A 29 14.92 -5.66 -3.07
N THR A 30 15.49 -6.55 -3.89
CA THR A 30 16.85 -6.35 -4.40
C THR A 30 16.91 -6.18 -5.91
N PHE A 31 15.76 -6.14 -6.57
CA PHE A 31 15.75 -6.03 -8.03
C PHE A 31 16.34 -4.70 -8.51
N CYS A 32 16.00 -3.61 -7.83
CA CYS A 32 16.57 -2.31 -8.11
C CYS A 32 16.45 -1.46 -6.85
N PRO A 33 17.18 -0.34 -6.78
CA PRO A 33 17.05 0.55 -5.61
C PRO A 33 15.65 1.12 -5.50
N VAL A 34 15.14 1.19 -4.29
CA VAL A 34 13.84 1.78 -4.01
C VAL A 34 14.01 2.89 -2.98
N ARG A 35 13.56 4.08 -3.34
CA ARG A 35 13.54 5.17 -2.40
C ARG A 35 12.22 5.11 -1.64
N PHE A 36 12.30 4.99 -0.33
CA PHE A 36 11.13 4.91 0.50
C PHE A 36 10.99 6.17 1.35
N GLN A 37 9.83 6.79 1.29
CA GLN A 37 9.52 7.96 2.11
C GLN A 37 8.22 7.73 2.84
N TYR A 38 8.22 8.03 4.11
CA TYR A 38 7.04 7.85 4.93
C TYR A 38 6.74 9.15 5.66
N ASP A 39 5.55 9.67 5.47
CA ASP A 39 5.12 10.92 6.09
C ASP A 39 3.69 10.78 6.54
N ALA A 40 3.47 9.97 7.55
CA ALA A 40 2.15 9.74 8.10
C ALA A 40 2.27 9.56 9.60
N GLY A 41 1.16 9.75 10.28
CA GLY A 41 1.16 9.62 11.73
C GLY A 41 1.17 8.18 12.16
N ARG A 42 1.08 7.99 13.46
CA ARG A 42 1.14 6.65 14.03
C ARG A 42 -0.18 5.94 13.99
N THR A 43 -1.26 6.67 13.89
CA THR A 43 -2.58 6.08 14.04
C THR A 43 -3.26 5.92 12.71
N VAL A 44 -2.61 5.23 11.80
CA VAL A 44 -3.24 4.88 10.54
C VAL A 44 -4.20 3.72 10.82
N PRO A 45 -5.45 3.80 10.35
CA PRO A 45 -6.40 2.73 10.60
C PRO A 45 -5.93 1.40 10.04
N ARG A 46 -6.39 0.32 10.68
CA ARG A 46 -5.92 -1.01 10.33
C ARG A 46 -6.22 -1.38 8.88
N ASP A 47 -7.42 -1.08 8.42
CA ASP A 47 -7.78 -1.42 7.05
C ASP A 47 -6.94 -0.66 6.03
N VAL A 48 -6.58 0.58 6.33
CA VAL A 48 -5.70 1.35 5.46
C VAL A 48 -4.31 0.74 5.45
N LYS A 49 -3.80 0.37 6.63
CA LYS A 49 -2.49 -0.25 6.73
C LYS A 49 -2.41 -1.50 5.86
N TYR A 50 -3.39 -2.38 5.99
CA TYR A 50 -3.34 -3.63 5.25
C TYR A 50 -3.51 -3.42 3.77
N ALA A 51 -4.34 -2.47 3.36
CA ALA A 51 -4.47 -2.16 1.96
C ALA A 51 -3.14 -1.68 1.39
N PHE A 52 -2.47 -0.77 2.08
CA PHE A 52 -1.21 -0.23 1.59
C PHE A 52 -0.10 -1.27 1.58
N ILE A 53 -0.04 -2.12 2.60
CA ILE A 53 0.95 -3.18 2.64
C ILE A 53 0.72 -4.15 1.48
N SER A 54 -0.52 -4.52 1.26
CA SER A 54 -0.85 -5.48 0.21
C SER A 54 -0.51 -4.92 -1.17
N ILE A 55 -0.86 -3.66 -1.40
CA ILE A 55 -0.56 -3.03 -2.67
C ILE A 55 0.96 -2.93 -2.87
N SER A 56 1.69 -2.58 -1.81
CA SER A 56 3.14 -2.49 -1.91
C SER A 56 3.76 -3.82 -2.28
N LYS A 57 3.30 -4.91 -1.65
CA LYS A 57 3.79 -6.24 -2.00
C LYS A 57 3.55 -6.57 -3.46
N GLU A 58 2.33 -6.33 -3.90
CA GLU A 58 1.97 -6.67 -5.28
C GLU A 58 2.73 -5.79 -6.26
N ALA A 59 2.89 -4.53 -5.95
CA ALA A 59 3.59 -3.61 -6.84
C ALA A 59 5.06 -3.98 -6.98
N LEU A 60 5.72 -4.29 -5.87
CA LEU A 60 7.12 -4.69 -5.94
C LEU A 60 7.28 -6.00 -6.69
N SER A 61 6.36 -6.93 -6.48
CA SER A 61 6.37 -8.18 -7.22
C SER A 61 6.22 -7.95 -8.72
N ASN A 62 5.35 -7.02 -9.08
CA ASN A 62 5.15 -6.68 -10.49
C ASN A 62 6.41 -6.09 -11.11
N ILE A 63 7.15 -5.31 -10.37
CA ILE A 63 8.40 -4.76 -10.91
C ILE A 63 9.34 -5.90 -11.25
N ILE A 64 9.46 -6.87 -10.36
CA ILE A 64 10.36 -8.00 -10.60
C ILE A 64 9.93 -8.78 -11.84
N ARG A 65 8.64 -9.01 -11.99
CA ARG A 65 8.16 -9.91 -13.04
C ARG A 65 7.91 -9.24 -14.37
N HIS A 66 7.62 -7.95 -14.36
CA HIS A 66 7.09 -7.30 -15.56
C HIS A 66 7.78 -6.01 -15.93
N SER A 67 8.77 -5.57 -15.20
CA SER A 67 9.35 -4.26 -15.45
C SER A 67 10.84 -4.36 -15.75
N SER A 68 11.33 -3.41 -16.51
CA SER A 68 12.76 -3.25 -16.77
C SER A 68 13.34 -2.14 -15.91
N ALA A 69 12.72 -1.85 -14.79
CA ALA A 69 13.09 -0.72 -13.96
C ALA A 69 14.50 -0.83 -13.42
N THR A 70 15.17 0.30 -13.35
CA THR A 70 16.48 0.41 -12.71
C THR A 70 16.38 1.20 -11.41
N LYS A 71 15.24 1.81 -11.15
CA LYS A 71 15.01 2.47 -9.87
C LYS A 71 13.51 2.63 -9.67
N ALA A 72 13.11 2.69 -8.41
CA ALA A 72 11.72 2.84 -8.06
C ALA A 72 11.61 3.71 -6.82
N SER A 73 10.40 4.16 -6.53
CA SER A 73 10.14 4.90 -5.30
C SER A 73 8.79 4.49 -4.75
N LEU A 74 8.69 4.56 -3.44
CA LEU A 74 7.47 4.22 -2.73
C LEU A 74 7.27 5.27 -1.66
N THR A 75 6.15 5.97 -1.71
CA THR A 75 5.87 7.07 -0.81
C THR A 75 4.52 6.88 -0.16
N ILE A 76 4.48 7.05 1.15
CA ILE A 76 3.23 7.02 1.90
C ILE A 76 3.09 8.37 2.58
N ARG A 77 1.95 9.02 2.38
CA ARG A 77 1.70 10.32 2.97
C ARG A 77 0.31 10.38 3.58
N GLU A 78 0.25 11.13 4.63
CA GLU A 78 -1.03 11.44 5.25
C GLU A 78 -1.33 12.90 5.01
N HIS A 79 -2.49 13.17 4.44
CA HIS A 79 -2.99 14.52 4.22
C HIS A 79 -4.12 14.76 5.20
N PRO A 80 -4.57 16.01 5.35
CA PRO A 80 -5.65 16.26 6.31
C PRO A 80 -6.89 15.39 6.09
N ALA A 81 -7.21 15.06 4.83
CA ALA A 81 -8.45 14.36 4.55
C ALA A 81 -8.27 12.95 4.03
N LEU A 82 -7.03 12.52 3.77
CA LEU A 82 -6.84 11.20 3.17
C LEU A 82 -5.45 10.68 3.40
N TYR A 83 -5.28 9.38 3.13
CA TYR A 83 -3.99 8.72 3.10
C TYR A 83 -3.64 8.42 1.65
N GLN A 84 -2.37 8.52 1.31
CA GLN A 84 -1.93 8.36 -0.06
C GLN A 84 -0.74 7.43 -0.14
N LEU A 85 -0.79 6.54 -1.11
CA LEU A 85 0.33 5.64 -1.41
C LEU A 85 0.68 5.85 -2.87
N CYS A 86 1.95 6.10 -3.15
CA CYS A 86 2.42 6.29 -4.51
C CYS A 86 3.63 5.39 -4.75
N ILE A 87 3.57 4.56 -5.78
CA ILE A 87 4.67 3.67 -6.12
C ILE A 87 4.99 3.89 -7.59
N GLU A 88 6.25 4.24 -7.87
CA GLU A 88 6.68 4.55 -9.22
C GLU A 88 7.93 3.76 -9.56
N ASP A 89 8.05 3.39 -10.83
CA ASP A 89 9.32 2.90 -11.32
C ASP A 89 9.58 3.49 -12.70
N ASN A 90 10.83 3.43 -13.12
CA ASN A 90 11.23 4.04 -14.38
C ASN A 90 11.34 3.03 -15.52
N GLY A 91 10.79 1.85 -15.35
CA GLY A 91 10.90 0.83 -16.37
C GLY A 91 9.72 0.82 -17.32
N ASN A 92 9.82 -0.08 -18.29
CA ASN A 92 8.71 -0.35 -19.18
C ASN A 92 8.01 -1.58 -18.67
N MET A 93 6.73 -1.43 -18.38
CA MET A 93 5.95 -2.54 -17.90
C MET A 93 5.50 -3.35 -19.09
N ILE A 94 6.01 -4.56 -19.20
CA ILE A 94 5.67 -5.43 -20.33
C ILE A 94 4.54 -6.32 -19.91
N ARG A 95 3.35 -6.01 -20.41
CA ARG A 95 2.22 -6.81 -20.05
C ARG A 95 1.10 -6.63 -21.05
N LYS A 96 0.24 -7.60 -21.08
CA LYS A 96 -0.85 -7.59 -22.03
C LYS A 96 -2.17 -7.25 -21.40
N ASN A 97 -2.34 -7.59 -20.13
CA ASN A 97 -3.61 -7.33 -19.49
C ASN A 97 -3.38 -7.10 -18.01
N GLU A 98 -4.36 -6.46 -17.39
CA GLU A 98 -4.24 -6.08 -15.99
C GLU A 98 -4.36 -7.26 -15.06
N ASN A 99 -5.04 -8.30 -15.48
CA ASN A 99 -5.24 -9.45 -14.60
C ASN A 99 -3.93 -10.11 -14.25
N GLY A 100 -3.03 -10.19 -15.21
CA GLY A 100 -1.75 -10.83 -14.97
C GLY A 100 -0.86 -10.06 -14.01
N MET A 101 -1.20 -8.82 -13.70
CA MET A 101 -0.42 -7.99 -12.80
C MET A 101 -1.13 -7.71 -11.48
N GLY A 102 -2.29 -8.31 -11.28
CA GLY A 102 -3.00 -8.10 -10.03
C GLY A 102 -3.59 -6.71 -9.86
N LEU A 103 -3.70 -5.94 -10.93
CA LEU A 103 -4.20 -4.58 -10.81
C LEU A 103 -5.68 -4.55 -10.41
N ALA A 104 -6.45 -5.49 -10.92
CA ALA A 104 -7.86 -5.58 -10.54
C ALA A 104 -7.99 -5.88 -9.05
N LYS A 105 -7.11 -6.71 -8.52
CA LYS A 105 -7.13 -7.03 -7.09
C LYS A 105 -6.76 -5.81 -6.26
N MET A 106 -5.79 -5.05 -6.72
CA MET A 106 -5.43 -3.82 -6.02
C MET A 106 -6.60 -2.87 -5.96
N ARG A 107 -7.28 -2.71 -7.10
CA ARG A 107 -8.43 -1.82 -7.16
C ARG A 107 -9.52 -2.27 -6.22
N ASP A 108 -9.81 -3.56 -6.25
CA ASP A 108 -10.85 -4.09 -5.39
C ASP A 108 -10.53 -3.85 -3.92
N ARG A 109 -9.27 -4.04 -3.56
CA ARG A 109 -8.87 -3.87 -2.17
C ARG A 109 -9.01 -2.43 -1.71
N VAL A 110 -8.62 -1.49 -2.56
CA VAL A 110 -8.70 -0.08 -2.20
C VAL A 110 -10.17 0.37 -2.14
N GLU A 111 -10.97 -0.08 -3.10
CA GLU A 111 -12.37 0.32 -3.13
C GLU A 111 -13.14 -0.21 -1.94
N LYS A 112 -12.74 -1.37 -1.43
CA LYS A 112 -13.43 -1.93 -0.26
C LYS A 112 -13.25 -1.08 0.98
N VAL A 113 -12.21 -0.28 1.02
CA VAL A 113 -12.01 0.62 2.17
C VAL A 113 -12.35 2.05 1.80
N GLY A 114 -13.08 2.23 0.72
CA GLY A 114 -13.60 3.54 0.36
C GLY A 114 -12.66 4.41 -0.44
N GLY A 115 -11.59 3.83 -0.98
CA GLY A 115 -10.59 4.62 -1.69
C GLY A 115 -10.64 4.46 -3.18
N ASN A 116 -9.66 5.06 -3.82
CA ASN A 116 -9.47 5.04 -5.26
C ASN A 116 -8.05 4.68 -5.59
N ILE A 117 -7.85 4.08 -6.77
CA ILE A 117 -6.51 3.78 -7.23
C ILE A 117 -6.44 4.07 -8.72
N HIS A 118 -5.32 4.63 -9.13
CA HIS A 118 -5.09 4.97 -10.53
C HIS A 118 -3.74 4.44 -10.95
N PHE A 119 -3.65 4.00 -12.19
CA PHE A 119 -2.43 3.47 -12.77
C PHE A 119 -2.03 4.34 -13.96
N PHE A 120 -0.77 4.74 -13.99
CA PHE A 120 -0.24 5.58 -15.07
C PHE A 120 0.93 4.85 -15.70
N THR A 121 0.95 4.83 -17.03
CA THR A 121 1.97 4.09 -17.76
C THR A 121 2.87 4.99 -18.58
N GLU A 122 2.76 6.28 -18.44
CA GLU A 122 3.63 7.20 -19.16
C GLU A 122 4.92 7.37 -18.39
N ASN A 123 6.03 7.22 -19.06
CA ASN A 123 7.33 7.41 -18.44
C ASN A 123 7.56 6.48 -17.26
N GLY A 124 7.29 5.20 -17.49
CA GLY A 124 7.39 4.22 -16.43
C GLY A 124 6.01 3.82 -15.97
N PHE A 125 5.94 3.26 -14.78
CA PHE A 125 4.66 2.83 -14.24
C PHE A 125 4.46 3.48 -12.88
N ARG A 126 3.27 4.02 -12.66
CA ARG A 126 2.96 4.66 -11.39
C ARG A 126 1.61 4.19 -10.88
N ILE A 127 1.58 3.87 -9.60
CA ILE A 127 0.37 3.51 -8.89
C ILE A 127 0.09 4.61 -7.87
N LEU A 128 -1.11 5.12 -7.89
CA LEU A 128 -1.53 6.14 -6.93
C LEU A 128 -2.81 5.70 -6.27
N ALA A 129 -2.73 5.38 -4.98
CA ALA A 129 -3.88 4.95 -4.20
C ALA A 129 -4.16 5.98 -3.13
N THR A 130 -5.43 6.36 -3.00
CA THR A 130 -5.85 7.29 -1.97
C THR A 130 -7.03 6.70 -1.23
N ILE A 131 -7.03 6.86 0.09
CA ILE A 131 -8.10 6.37 0.93
C ILE A 131 -8.53 7.52 1.83
N PRO A 132 -9.78 7.98 1.73
CA PRO A 132 -10.22 9.11 2.56
C PRO A 132 -10.26 8.71 4.02
N LYS A 133 -9.98 9.66 4.86
CA LYS A 133 -10.09 9.46 6.29
C LYS A 133 -11.55 9.43 6.68
N ARG A 134 -11.87 8.54 7.62
CA ARG A 134 -13.20 8.57 8.18
C ARG A 134 -13.32 9.78 9.07
N ARG A 135 -14.49 10.38 9.02
CA ARG A 135 -14.69 11.54 9.84
C ARG A 135 -14.99 11.12 11.26
N GLN A 136 -14.40 11.85 12.17
CA GLN A 136 -14.56 11.58 13.57
C GLN A 136 -16.01 11.72 13.99
N ASP A 137 -16.69 12.71 13.45
CA ASP A 137 -18.08 12.93 13.80
C ASP A 137 -18.97 11.82 13.29
N ASP A 138 -18.63 11.21 12.18
CA ASP A 138 -19.38 10.06 11.69
C ASP A 138 -19.32 8.92 12.69
N GLU A 139 -18.15 8.66 13.21
CA GLU A 139 -17.99 7.60 14.19
C GLU A 139 -18.75 7.94 15.46
N THR A 140 -18.67 9.17 15.86
CA THR A 140 -19.38 9.62 17.04
C THR A 140 -20.87 9.44 16.88
N ASP A 141 -21.37 9.80 15.72
CA ASP A 141 -22.79 9.62 15.44
C ASP A 141 -23.19 8.17 15.49
N THR A 142 -22.34 7.31 14.97
CA THR A 142 -22.61 5.90 14.98
C THR A 142 -22.72 5.35 16.38
N ASP A 143 -21.89 5.85 17.27
CA ASP A 143 -21.87 5.39 18.63
C ASP A 143 -23.12 5.79 19.40
N ARG A 144 -23.82 6.78 18.95
CA ARG A 144 -25.02 7.20 19.63
C ARG A 144 -26.24 6.44 19.15
#